data_9cbbcc65aeab1ae1d78376d4413295aa
#
_entry.id   9cbbcc65aeab1ae1d78376d4413295aa
#
_cell.length_a   1.000
_cell.length_b   1.000
_cell.length_c   1.000
_cell.angle_alpha   90.00
_cell.angle_beta   90.00
_cell.angle_gamma   90.00
#
_symmetry.space_group_name_H-M   'P 1'
#
loop_
_entity.id
_entity.type
_entity.pdbx_description
1 polymer ?
#
loop_
_entity_poly.entity_id
_entity_poly.type
_entity_poly.pdbx_seq_one_letter_code
_entity_poly.pdbx_strand_id
1 'polypeptide(L)'
;DKTHLRGLKMPRRLNSRRHRQNPPPWVEDKFHTFLIEMRDNYTQLYIHFTWATWDRLPLITPDIQQIIYAAIIAESQKLGCTVIAVGGIEDHVHLLTSFPTTLAVFEIIKQVKGSSSHLITHEIKPGEFFKWQGSYGAFTVSRDGLEVVAKYITNQAVHHKEKSMIPHWELTSKSMGD
;
A
#
# COMPACT_ATOMS: atom_id res chain seq x y z
N ASP A 1 -46.26 -34.55 -44.52
CA ASP A 1 -45.10 -35.20 -45.14
C ASP A 1 -44.02 -35.46 -44.13
N LYS A 2 -43.78 -36.74 -43.89
CA LYS A 2 -42.84 -37.21 -42.85
C LYS A 2 -41.51 -37.48 -43.51
N THR A 3 -40.42 -36.81 -43.04
CA THR A 3 -39.08 -37.23 -43.41
C THR A 3 -38.15 -37.16 -42.17
N HIS A 4 -37.87 -38.29 -41.68
CA HIS A 4 -36.65 -38.91 -41.16
C HIS A 4 -35.50 -37.97 -40.80
N LEU A 5 -35.25 -37.87 -39.52
CA LEU A 5 -33.92 -37.60 -38.99
C LEU A 5 -33.43 -38.83 -38.21
N ARG A 6 -32.57 -39.61 -38.89
CA ARG A 6 -31.85 -40.76 -38.32
C ARG A 6 -30.70 -40.25 -37.42
N GLY A 7 -30.56 -40.93 -36.30
CA GLY A 7 -29.65 -40.79 -35.20
C GLY A 7 -28.18 -40.51 -35.52
N LEU A 8 -27.70 -39.46 -34.94
CA LEU A 8 -26.28 -39.25 -34.67
C LEU A 8 -25.89 -39.99 -33.39
N LYS A 9 -25.17 -41.10 -33.54
CA LYS A 9 -24.52 -41.80 -32.44
C LYS A 9 -23.40 -40.90 -31.88
N MET A 10 -23.54 -40.48 -30.62
CA MET A 10 -22.46 -39.88 -29.87
C MET A 10 -21.26 -40.84 -29.73
N PRO A 11 -20.03 -40.41 -29.94
CA PRO A 11 -18.85 -41.25 -29.71
C PRO A 11 -18.70 -41.55 -28.20
N ARG A 12 -18.45 -42.82 -27.89
CA ARG A 12 -18.18 -43.31 -26.52
C ARG A 12 -17.04 -42.52 -25.90
N ARG A 13 -17.25 -42.03 -24.66
CA ARG A 13 -16.22 -41.44 -23.82
C ARG A 13 -15.04 -42.42 -23.70
N LEU A 14 -13.94 -42.07 -24.32
CA LEU A 14 -12.66 -42.71 -24.05
C LEU A 14 -12.25 -42.38 -22.60
N ASN A 15 -12.35 -43.39 -21.76
CA ASN A 15 -11.92 -43.33 -20.37
C ASN A 15 -10.40 -43.47 -20.32
N SER A 16 -9.67 -42.40 -20.68
CA SER A 16 -8.23 -42.35 -20.55
C SER A 16 -7.90 -41.96 -19.10
N ARG A 17 -7.77 -42.98 -18.23
CA ARG A 17 -6.98 -42.85 -16.99
C ARG A 17 -5.54 -42.50 -17.42
N ARG A 18 -5.24 -41.24 -17.66
CA ARG A 18 -3.84 -40.79 -17.70
C ARG A 18 -3.32 -40.92 -16.28
N HIS A 19 -2.47 -41.91 -16.04
CA HIS A 19 -1.56 -41.88 -14.90
C HIS A 19 -0.84 -40.53 -14.93
N ARG A 20 -1.13 -39.66 -13.98
CA ARG A 20 -0.26 -38.52 -13.71
C ARG A 20 1.05 -39.09 -13.20
N GLN A 21 2.00 -39.31 -14.09
CA GLN A 21 3.38 -39.54 -13.70
C GLN A 21 3.84 -38.24 -13.05
N ASN A 22 4.28 -38.30 -11.81
CA ASN A 22 4.95 -37.17 -11.17
C ASN A 22 6.13 -36.78 -12.03
N PRO A 23 6.39 -35.47 -12.26
CA PRO A 23 7.56 -35.05 -13.00
C PRO A 23 8.81 -35.61 -12.32
N PRO A 24 9.84 -35.99 -13.11
CA PRO A 24 11.07 -36.50 -12.54
C PRO A 24 11.72 -35.44 -11.63
N PRO A 25 12.44 -35.84 -10.55
CA PRO A 25 12.98 -34.94 -9.55
C PRO A 25 13.81 -33.75 -10.11
N TRP A 26 14.51 -33.96 -11.23
CA TRP A 26 15.29 -32.91 -11.88
C TRP A 26 14.44 -31.83 -12.56
N VAL A 27 13.16 -32.07 -12.79
CA VAL A 27 12.23 -31.07 -13.33
C VAL A 27 11.78 -30.12 -12.22
N GLU A 28 11.54 -30.63 -11.03
CA GLU A 28 11.17 -29.79 -9.88
C GLU A 28 12.31 -28.86 -9.46
N ASP A 29 13.54 -29.38 -9.41
CA ASP A 29 14.73 -28.56 -9.10
C ASP A 29 15.00 -27.46 -10.14
N LYS A 30 14.86 -27.77 -11.44
CA LYS A 30 15.04 -26.77 -12.49
C LYS A 30 13.93 -25.71 -12.49
N PHE A 31 12.68 -26.11 -12.24
CA PHE A 31 11.57 -25.15 -12.10
C PHE A 31 11.74 -24.29 -10.85
N HIS A 32 12.20 -24.85 -9.76
CA HIS A 32 12.44 -24.11 -8.52
C HIS A 32 13.61 -23.13 -8.69
N THR A 33 14.71 -23.55 -9.30
CA THR A 33 15.87 -22.72 -9.65
C THR A 33 15.47 -21.63 -10.66
N PHE A 34 14.72 -21.98 -11.72
CA PHE A 34 14.22 -21.03 -12.70
C PHE A 34 13.29 -19.96 -12.10
N LEU A 35 12.40 -20.36 -11.15
CA LEU A 35 11.53 -19.41 -10.44
C LEU A 35 12.31 -18.52 -9.45
N ILE A 36 13.43 -18.99 -8.92
CA ILE A 36 14.30 -18.18 -8.06
C ILE A 36 15.09 -17.18 -8.91
N GLU A 37 15.62 -17.59 -10.07
CA GLU A 37 16.34 -16.72 -11.00
C GLU A 37 15.42 -15.64 -11.64
N MET A 38 14.12 -15.90 -11.80
CA MET A 38 13.16 -14.92 -12.32
C MET A 38 12.70 -13.87 -11.29
N ARG A 39 13.23 -13.87 -10.06
CA ARG A 39 12.75 -12.98 -8.98
C ARG A 39 13.54 -11.68 -8.84
N ASP A 40 14.59 -11.46 -9.59
CA ASP A 40 15.34 -10.21 -9.59
C ASP A 40 14.69 -9.14 -10.50
N ASN A 41 13.46 -8.79 -10.16
CA ASN A 41 12.80 -7.67 -10.83
C ASN A 41 13.39 -6.36 -10.29
N TYR A 42 14.04 -5.60 -11.15
CA TYR A 42 14.41 -4.23 -10.83
C TYR A 42 13.18 -3.33 -10.90
N THR A 43 12.71 -2.85 -9.75
CA THR A 43 11.55 -1.96 -9.66
C THR A 43 11.88 -0.69 -8.89
N GLN A 44 11.33 0.43 -9.36
CA GLN A 44 11.46 1.75 -8.74
C GLN A 44 10.06 2.32 -8.52
N LEU A 45 9.37 1.77 -7.53
CA LEU A 45 8.01 2.16 -7.20
C LEU A 45 8.01 2.97 -5.91
N TYR A 46 7.67 4.24 -6.02
CA TYR A 46 7.61 5.16 -4.89
C TYR A 46 6.26 5.84 -4.85
N ILE A 47 5.71 5.95 -3.64
CA ILE A 47 4.44 6.62 -3.40
C ILE A 47 4.61 7.63 -2.27
N HIS A 48 4.07 8.80 -2.49
CA HIS A 48 3.80 9.80 -1.48
C HIS A 48 2.35 9.67 -1.04
N PHE A 49 2.15 9.23 0.19
CA PHE A 49 0.83 9.20 0.84
C PHE A 49 0.62 10.46 1.67
N THR A 50 -0.63 10.93 1.71
CA THR A 50 -1.09 11.92 2.67
C THR A 50 -2.45 11.51 3.23
N TRP A 51 -2.66 11.69 4.54
CA TRP A 51 -3.94 11.43 5.19
C TRP A 51 -4.08 12.29 6.43
N ALA A 52 -5.31 12.65 6.76
CA ALA A 52 -5.63 13.52 7.88
C ALA A 52 -6.16 12.73 9.09
N THR A 53 -6.16 13.37 10.23
CA THR A 53 -6.94 13.00 11.41
C THR A 53 -8.42 13.16 11.11
N TRP A 54 -9.26 12.58 11.96
CA TRP A 54 -10.71 12.70 11.84
C TRP A 54 -11.13 14.17 11.87
N ASP A 55 -11.84 14.59 10.83
CA ASP A 55 -12.35 15.94 10.66
C ASP A 55 -11.27 17.05 10.75
N ARG A 56 -10.03 16.69 10.41
CA ARG A 56 -8.86 17.55 10.54
C ARG A 56 -8.65 18.14 11.94
N LEU A 57 -9.15 17.47 12.98
CA LEU A 57 -8.88 17.85 14.35
C LEU A 57 -7.39 17.75 14.68
N PRO A 58 -6.83 18.65 15.51
CA PRO A 58 -5.39 18.66 15.86
C PRO A 58 -5.07 17.54 16.86
N LEU A 59 -5.19 16.27 16.43
CA LEU A 59 -5.03 15.10 17.28
C LEU A 59 -3.58 14.64 17.42
N ILE A 60 -2.67 15.08 16.56
CA ILE A 60 -1.25 14.76 16.60
C ILE A 60 -0.57 15.80 17.50
N THR A 61 -0.65 15.58 18.81
CA THR A 61 -0.02 16.47 19.79
C THR A 61 1.50 16.24 19.85
N PRO A 62 2.31 17.23 20.29
CA PRO A 62 3.77 17.12 20.29
C PRO A 62 4.33 15.90 21.05
N ASP A 63 3.64 15.46 22.11
CA ASP A 63 4.03 14.31 22.94
C ASP A 63 3.85 12.96 22.23
N ILE A 64 2.89 12.84 21.28
CA ILE A 64 2.65 11.58 20.54
C ILE A 64 3.17 11.62 19.10
N GLN A 65 3.56 12.75 18.56
CA GLN A 65 3.95 12.90 17.15
C GLN A 65 5.08 11.93 16.76
N GLN A 66 6.15 11.89 17.56
CA GLN A 66 7.29 11.00 17.27
C GLN A 66 6.92 9.52 17.44
N ILE A 67 5.99 9.20 18.35
CA ILE A 67 5.48 7.85 18.55
C ILE A 67 4.67 7.41 17.32
N ILE A 68 3.82 8.28 16.79
CA ILE A 68 3.05 8.04 15.56
C ILE A 68 4.00 7.80 14.38
N TYR A 69 5.00 8.62 14.18
CA TYR A 69 5.97 8.47 13.10
C TYR A 69 6.75 7.15 13.22
N ALA A 70 7.20 6.80 14.41
CA ALA A 70 7.85 5.52 14.66
C ALA A 70 6.95 4.32 14.36
N ALA A 71 5.67 4.37 14.73
CA ALA A 71 4.70 3.34 14.42
C ALA A 71 4.46 3.20 12.90
N ILE A 72 4.32 4.32 12.18
CA ILE A 72 4.18 4.35 10.73
C ILE A 72 5.40 3.71 10.05
N ILE A 73 6.61 4.07 10.47
CA ILE A 73 7.87 3.51 9.94
C ILE A 73 7.93 2.01 10.20
N ALA A 74 7.70 1.58 11.44
CA ALA A 74 7.78 0.18 11.81
C ALA A 74 6.79 -0.69 11.04
N GLU A 75 5.55 -0.24 10.88
CA GLU A 75 4.54 -0.99 10.13
C GLU A 75 4.85 -1.02 8.63
N SER A 76 5.30 0.08 8.06
CA SER A 76 5.75 0.12 6.65
C SER A 76 6.88 -0.87 6.40
N GLN A 77 7.86 -0.96 7.29
CA GLN A 77 8.99 -1.90 7.19
C GLN A 77 8.53 -3.36 7.28
N LYS A 78 7.59 -3.70 8.17
CA LYS A 78 6.98 -5.04 8.25
C LYS A 78 6.31 -5.45 6.93
N LEU A 79 5.75 -4.48 6.21
CA LEU A 79 5.14 -4.68 4.91
C LEU A 79 6.15 -4.76 3.75
N GLY A 80 7.46 -4.70 4.04
CA GLY A 80 8.51 -4.72 3.02
C GLY A 80 8.71 -3.38 2.30
N CYS A 81 8.19 -2.30 2.85
CA CYS A 81 8.36 -0.95 2.32
C CYS A 81 9.63 -0.30 2.91
N THR A 82 10.35 0.49 2.10
CA THR A 82 11.45 1.33 2.57
C THR A 82 10.96 2.76 2.74
N VAL A 83 10.85 3.23 3.99
CA VAL A 83 10.45 4.61 4.29
C VAL A 83 11.59 5.57 3.95
N ILE A 84 11.30 6.61 3.18
CA ILE A 84 12.24 7.64 2.73
C ILE A 84 12.05 8.91 3.58
N ALA A 85 10.79 9.29 3.82
CA ALA A 85 10.45 10.42 4.67
C ALA A 85 9.07 10.21 5.31
N VAL A 86 8.92 10.69 6.53
CA VAL A 86 7.65 10.86 7.23
C VAL A 86 7.64 12.21 7.92
N GLY A 87 6.51 12.90 7.86
CA GLY A 87 6.33 14.22 8.47
C GLY A 87 4.87 14.65 8.41
N GLY A 88 4.58 15.80 8.98
CA GLY A 88 3.23 16.35 9.01
C GLY A 88 3.10 17.41 10.08
N ILE A 89 1.88 17.80 10.35
CA ILE A 89 1.50 18.73 11.42
C ILE A 89 0.43 18.08 12.31
N GLU A 90 -0.23 18.86 13.13
CA GLU A 90 -1.19 18.38 14.14
C GLU A 90 -2.43 17.66 13.57
N ASP A 91 -2.78 17.89 12.28
CA ASP A 91 -4.01 17.38 11.67
C ASP A 91 -3.81 16.42 10.49
N HIS A 92 -2.56 16.20 10.03
CA HIS A 92 -2.28 15.27 8.93
C HIS A 92 -0.83 14.80 8.89
N VAL A 93 -0.61 13.73 8.13
CA VAL A 93 0.69 13.09 7.94
C VAL A 93 0.96 12.85 6.45
N HIS A 94 2.23 13.00 6.09
CA HIS A 94 2.80 12.60 4.81
C HIS A 94 3.78 11.45 5.00
N LEU A 95 3.76 10.48 4.10
CA LEU A 95 4.69 9.35 4.08
C LEU A 95 5.21 9.15 2.66
N LEU A 96 6.51 9.22 2.46
CA LEU A 96 7.17 8.83 1.22
C LEU A 96 7.85 7.49 1.42
N THR A 97 7.48 6.50 0.61
CA THR A 97 8.01 5.14 0.72
C THR A 97 8.15 4.46 -0.64
N SER A 98 9.13 3.54 -0.76
CA SER A 98 9.07 2.51 -1.80
C SER A 98 8.07 1.43 -1.39
N PHE A 99 7.58 0.65 -2.34
CA PHE A 99 6.73 -0.47 -2.01
C PHE A 99 6.99 -1.69 -2.92
N PRO A 100 6.78 -2.91 -2.40
CA PRO A 100 6.98 -4.12 -3.17
C PRO A 100 5.84 -4.33 -4.19
N THR A 101 6.15 -4.95 -5.32
CA THR A 101 5.17 -5.25 -6.38
C THR A 101 4.09 -6.25 -5.97
N THR A 102 4.27 -6.93 -4.85
CA THR A 102 3.37 -7.96 -4.32
C THR A 102 2.27 -7.40 -3.42
N LEU A 103 2.30 -6.10 -3.12
CA LEU A 103 1.38 -5.47 -2.18
C LEU A 103 0.54 -4.40 -2.86
N ALA A 104 -0.76 -4.38 -2.60
CA ALA A 104 -1.64 -3.32 -3.09
C ALA A 104 -1.44 -2.03 -2.28
N VAL A 105 -1.48 -0.87 -2.96
CA VAL A 105 -1.36 0.46 -2.33
C VAL A 105 -2.36 0.65 -1.18
N PHE A 106 -3.61 0.20 -1.38
CA PHE A 106 -4.65 0.24 -0.35
C PHE A 106 -4.26 -0.54 0.92
N GLU A 107 -3.63 -1.71 0.80
CA GLU A 107 -3.24 -2.51 1.96
C GLU A 107 -2.16 -1.82 2.79
N ILE A 108 -1.21 -1.15 2.15
CA ILE A 108 -0.17 -0.38 2.86
C ILE A 108 -0.81 0.67 3.76
N ILE A 109 -1.64 1.55 3.18
CA ILE A 109 -2.22 2.66 3.94
C ILE A 109 -3.21 2.19 5.01
N LYS A 110 -3.95 1.13 4.73
CA LYS A 110 -4.87 0.51 5.70
C LYS A 110 -4.12 -0.01 6.93
N GLN A 111 -3.03 -0.76 6.74
CA GLN A 111 -2.23 -1.32 7.83
C GLN A 111 -1.53 -0.22 8.63
N VAL A 112 -0.89 0.73 7.95
CA VAL A 112 -0.18 1.84 8.59
C VAL A 112 -1.11 2.71 9.43
N LYS A 113 -2.29 3.07 8.91
CA LYS A 113 -3.31 3.83 9.67
C LYS A 113 -3.87 3.00 10.82
N GLY A 114 -4.16 1.72 10.58
CA GLY A 114 -4.73 0.83 11.59
C GLY A 114 -3.77 0.64 12.77
N SER A 115 -2.52 0.27 12.52
CA SER A 115 -1.53 0.01 13.57
C SER A 115 -1.19 1.27 14.38
N SER A 116 -0.98 2.41 13.72
CA SER A 116 -0.69 3.66 14.40
C SER A 116 -1.87 4.18 15.25
N SER A 117 -3.09 4.08 14.75
CA SER A 117 -4.28 4.44 15.53
C SER A 117 -4.48 3.51 16.72
N HIS A 118 -4.32 2.19 16.53
CA HIS A 118 -4.43 1.21 17.62
C HIS A 118 -3.42 1.47 18.72
N LEU A 119 -2.16 1.71 18.38
CA LEU A 119 -1.10 2.03 19.35
C LEU A 119 -1.49 3.23 20.23
N ILE A 120 -1.95 4.32 19.62
CA ILE A 120 -2.34 5.52 20.36
C ILE A 120 -3.53 5.24 21.27
N THR A 121 -4.60 4.64 20.76
CA THR A 121 -5.86 4.49 21.51
C THR A 121 -5.82 3.40 22.59
N HIS A 122 -4.93 2.42 22.49
CA HIS A 122 -4.90 1.28 23.41
C HIS A 122 -3.67 1.24 24.32
N GLU A 123 -2.54 1.80 23.89
CA GLU A 123 -1.28 1.67 24.62
C GLU A 123 -0.76 3.00 25.14
N ILE A 124 -0.78 4.07 24.32
CA ILE A 124 -0.16 5.35 24.68
C ILE A 124 -1.13 6.26 25.43
N LYS A 125 -2.36 6.40 24.90
CA LYS A 125 -3.40 7.25 25.48
C LYS A 125 -4.74 6.51 25.56
N PRO A 126 -4.84 5.46 26.42
CA PRO A 126 -6.08 4.70 26.55
C PRO A 126 -7.23 5.58 27.01
N GLY A 127 -8.34 5.53 26.25
CA GLY A 127 -9.54 6.32 26.53
C GLY A 127 -9.57 7.72 25.93
N GLU A 128 -8.47 8.22 25.37
CA GLU A 128 -8.48 9.46 24.59
C GLU A 128 -8.94 9.19 23.15
N PHE A 129 -9.60 10.18 22.57
CA PHE A 129 -10.07 10.10 21.19
C PHE A 129 -8.90 10.33 20.22
N PHE A 130 -8.58 9.31 19.45
CA PHE A 130 -7.69 9.42 18.30
C PHE A 130 -8.24 8.59 17.13
N LYS A 131 -8.38 9.19 15.97
CA LYS A 131 -8.90 8.52 14.77
C LYS A 131 -8.33 9.17 13.52
N TRP A 132 -7.95 8.35 12.56
CA TRP A 132 -7.67 8.81 11.19
C TRP A 132 -8.97 8.96 10.39
N GLN A 133 -9.01 9.92 9.49
CA GLN A 133 -10.04 10.05 8.47
C GLN A 133 -10.05 8.81 7.57
N GLY A 134 -11.19 8.47 6.95
CA GLY A 134 -11.31 7.27 6.09
C GLY A 134 -10.49 7.35 4.80
N SER A 135 -10.39 8.54 4.21
CA SER A 135 -9.71 8.80 2.94
C SER A 135 -8.19 9.01 3.07
N TYR A 136 -7.52 9.05 1.94
CA TYR A 136 -6.09 9.36 1.80
C TYR A 136 -5.78 9.84 0.37
N GLY A 137 -4.71 10.57 0.19
CA GLY A 137 -4.05 10.84 -1.09
C GLY A 137 -2.92 9.83 -1.32
N ALA A 138 -2.70 9.46 -2.58
CA ALA A 138 -1.57 8.62 -2.99
C ALA A 138 -1.07 9.09 -4.35
N PHE A 139 0.19 9.50 -4.41
CA PHE A 139 0.80 10.10 -5.59
C PHE A 139 2.07 9.34 -5.93
N THR A 140 2.22 8.94 -7.19
CA THR A 140 3.47 8.34 -7.66
C THR A 140 4.59 9.37 -7.69
N VAL A 141 5.79 8.94 -7.30
CA VAL A 141 6.98 9.78 -7.30
C VAL A 141 8.05 9.12 -8.15
N SER A 142 8.67 9.88 -9.07
CA SER A 142 9.82 9.40 -9.81
C SER A 142 11.06 9.37 -8.92
N ARG A 143 12.06 8.55 -9.30
CA ARG A 143 13.33 8.50 -8.58
C ARG A 143 13.98 9.89 -8.43
N ASP A 144 13.96 10.68 -9.49
CA ASP A 144 14.56 12.02 -9.50
C ASP A 144 13.77 13.03 -8.64
N GLY A 145 12.48 12.77 -8.37
CA GLY A 145 11.64 13.58 -7.51
C GLY A 145 11.76 13.28 -6.02
N LEU A 146 12.42 12.18 -5.63
CA LEU A 146 12.45 11.72 -4.23
C LEU A 146 12.98 12.77 -3.26
N GLU A 147 14.09 13.42 -3.61
CA GLU A 147 14.71 14.41 -2.72
C GLU A 147 13.80 15.64 -2.50
N VAL A 148 13.13 16.10 -3.56
CA VAL A 148 12.21 17.23 -3.49
C VAL A 148 11.02 16.91 -2.60
N VAL A 149 10.40 15.74 -2.80
CA VAL A 149 9.25 15.30 -1.99
C VAL A 149 9.67 15.02 -0.56
N ALA A 150 10.83 14.40 -0.32
CA ALA A 150 11.33 14.15 1.03
C ALA A 150 11.57 15.47 1.80
N LYS A 151 12.19 16.47 1.17
CA LYS A 151 12.36 17.81 1.76
C LYS A 151 11.03 18.49 2.06
N TYR A 152 10.07 18.38 1.16
CA TYR A 152 8.73 18.91 1.39
C TYR A 152 8.08 18.28 2.63
N ILE A 153 8.15 16.95 2.76
CA ILE A 153 7.56 16.21 3.89
C ILE A 153 8.23 16.58 5.22
N THR A 154 9.54 16.68 5.23
CA THR A 154 10.28 17.01 6.48
C THR A 154 10.10 18.45 6.93
N ASN A 155 9.74 19.35 6.03
CA ASN A 155 9.54 20.78 6.30
C ASN A 155 8.08 21.20 6.43
N GLN A 156 7.15 20.27 6.64
CA GLN A 156 5.70 20.54 6.69
C GLN A 156 5.32 21.69 7.62
N ALA A 157 5.87 21.73 8.84
CA ALA A 157 5.60 22.81 9.80
C ALA A 157 6.00 24.20 9.26
N VAL A 158 7.09 24.28 8.49
CA VAL A 158 7.53 25.54 7.84
C VAL A 158 6.58 25.91 6.70
N HIS A 159 6.26 24.95 5.83
CA HIS A 159 5.35 25.18 4.70
C HIS A 159 3.97 25.67 5.15
N HIS A 160 3.42 25.09 6.22
CA HIS A 160 2.14 25.53 6.77
C HIS A 160 2.22 26.92 7.39
N LYS A 161 3.28 27.22 8.13
CA LYS A 161 3.50 28.55 8.72
C LYS A 161 3.64 29.63 7.64
N GLU A 162 4.36 29.35 6.57
CA GLU A 162 4.63 30.29 5.48
C GLU A 162 3.57 30.30 4.39
N LYS A 163 2.56 29.44 4.49
CA LYS A 163 1.51 29.22 3.47
C LYS A 163 2.09 28.85 2.10
N SER A 164 3.19 28.11 2.09
CA SER A 164 3.92 27.66 0.90
C SER A 164 3.63 26.19 0.54
N MET A 165 2.47 25.65 0.96
CA MET A 165 2.05 24.29 0.64
C MET A 165 1.85 24.08 -0.86
N ILE A 166 2.08 22.86 -1.30
CA ILE A 166 1.79 22.42 -2.67
C ILE A 166 0.36 21.82 -2.66
N PRO A 167 -0.67 22.52 -3.17
CA PRO A 167 -2.06 22.16 -2.93
C PRO A 167 -2.43 20.73 -3.31
N HIS A 168 -1.93 20.21 -4.43
CA HIS A 168 -2.26 18.86 -4.88
C HIS A 168 -1.60 17.75 -4.03
N TRP A 169 -0.56 18.05 -3.26
CA TRP A 169 0.05 17.08 -2.32
C TRP A 169 -0.65 17.05 -0.97
N GLU A 170 -1.52 18.01 -0.70
CA GLU A 170 -2.33 18.10 0.52
C GLU A 170 -3.71 17.44 0.36
N LEU A 171 -4.04 16.94 -0.83
CA LEU A 171 -5.33 16.34 -1.10
C LEU A 171 -5.44 14.97 -0.42
N THR A 172 -6.36 14.85 0.52
CA THR A 172 -6.67 13.60 1.24
C THR A 172 -7.97 12.94 0.78
N SER A 173 -8.76 13.62 -0.07
CA SER A 173 -10.01 13.12 -0.66
C SER A 173 -10.26 13.83 -1.98
N LYS A 174 -11.08 13.24 -2.87
CA LYS A 174 -11.63 13.98 -4.01
C LYS A 174 -12.54 15.08 -3.51
N SER A 175 -12.41 16.29 -4.04
CA SER A 175 -13.46 17.29 -3.92
C SER A 175 -14.73 16.79 -4.64
N MET A 176 -15.91 17.03 -4.07
CA MET A 176 -17.17 16.66 -4.73
C MET A 176 -17.42 17.56 -5.95
N GLY A 177 -16.59 17.51 -6.97
CA GLY A 177 -16.70 18.40 -8.13
C GLY A 177 -15.70 18.15 -9.25
N ASP A 178 -14.82 17.15 -9.11
CA ASP A 178 -13.87 16.71 -10.15
C ASP A 178 -14.33 15.41 -10.83
#